data_1d4b9cb800767d698c1d48187ccd1357
#
_entry.id   1d4b9cb800767d698c1d48187ccd1357
#
_cell.length_a   1.000
_cell.length_b   1.000
_cell.length_c   1.000
_cell.angle_alpha   90.00
_cell.angle_beta   90.00
_cell.angle_gamma   90.00
#
_symmetry.space_group_name_H-M   'P 1'
#
loop_
_entity.id
_entity.type
_entity.pdbx_description
1 polymer ?
#
loop_
_entity_poly.entity_id
_entity_poly.type
_entity_poly.pdbx_seq_one_letter_code
_entity_poly.pdbx_strand_id
1 'polypeptide(L)'
;ANYFYSKITGREYLNIIKWKHSDFNIEKWNSIFELPLDEPVETYSSGMKKKLAAIGVFALERPLLLLDEPFNNLDMETNQVLNNVIKQFKEKGKIIILTSHILETLTGICDEIHYLNDKKIEKIFYPDQYNLIQSSVIDKKLQSKIDTLKQII
;
A
#
# COMPACT_ATOMS: atom_id res chain seq x y z
N ALA A 1 -9.30 -7.35 2.06
CA ALA A 1 -10.15 -6.75 3.10
C ALA A 1 -9.42 -6.84 4.44
N ASN A 2 -9.32 -5.71 5.18
CA ASN A 2 -8.75 -5.72 6.52
C ASN A 2 -9.81 -6.30 7.47
N TYR A 3 -9.50 -7.44 8.07
CA TYR A 3 -10.39 -8.08 9.05
C TYR A 3 -9.96 -7.62 10.45
N PHE A 4 -10.86 -6.97 11.15
CA PHE A 4 -10.72 -6.64 12.56
C PHE A 4 -11.75 -7.40 13.38
N TYR A 5 -11.43 -7.69 14.63
CA TYR A 5 -12.39 -8.25 15.56
C TYR A 5 -13.53 -7.26 15.81
N SER A 6 -14.75 -7.75 15.95
CA SER A 6 -15.90 -6.89 16.23
C SER A 6 -15.73 -6.23 17.62
N LYS A 7 -16.19 -4.98 17.74
CA LYS A 7 -16.15 -4.17 18.97
C LYS A 7 -14.76 -3.85 19.54
N ILE A 8 -13.67 -4.22 18.85
CA ILE A 8 -12.32 -3.84 19.28
C ILE A 8 -12.07 -2.35 18.97
N THR A 9 -11.41 -1.65 19.87
CA THR A 9 -10.90 -0.29 19.61
C THR A 9 -9.59 -0.33 18.85
N GLY A 10 -9.21 0.79 18.20
CA GLY A 10 -7.91 0.91 17.55
C GLY A 10 -6.74 0.67 18.52
N ARG A 11 -6.86 1.18 19.73
CA ARG A 11 -5.87 1.01 20.79
C ARG A 11 -5.72 -0.45 21.22
N GLU A 12 -6.83 -1.16 21.42
CA GLU A 12 -6.81 -2.58 21.77
C GLU A 12 -6.16 -3.42 20.67
N TYR A 13 -6.48 -3.13 19.40
CA TYR A 13 -5.83 -3.78 18.27
C TYR A 13 -4.31 -3.58 18.28
N LEU A 14 -3.83 -2.34 18.48
CA LEU A 14 -2.39 -2.05 18.52
C LEU A 14 -1.72 -2.61 19.77
N ASN A 15 -2.41 -2.74 20.90
CA ASN A 15 -1.89 -3.38 22.11
C ASN A 15 -1.64 -4.88 21.93
N ILE A 16 -2.41 -5.58 21.09
CA ILE A 16 -2.14 -6.99 20.73
C ILE A 16 -0.76 -7.09 20.05
N ILE A 17 -0.44 -6.12 19.18
CA ILE A 17 0.85 -6.08 18.49
C ILE A 17 1.97 -5.71 19.45
N LYS A 18 1.75 -4.70 20.29
CA LYS A 18 2.70 -4.25 21.33
C LYS A 18 3.10 -5.37 22.28
N TRP A 19 2.19 -6.29 22.59
CA TRP A 19 2.49 -7.43 23.46
C TRP A 19 3.64 -8.30 22.93
N LYS A 20 3.80 -8.39 21.61
CA LYS A 20 4.90 -9.11 20.94
C LYS A 20 6.12 -8.23 20.63
N HIS A 21 5.99 -6.91 20.70
CA HIS A 21 6.98 -5.92 20.33
C HIS A 21 6.95 -4.77 21.35
N SER A 22 7.61 -4.97 22.50
CA SER A 22 7.57 -4.06 23.65
C SER A 22 7.99 -2.62 23.32
N ASP A 23 8.91 -2.46 22.38
CA ASP A 23 9.47 -1.16 21.96
C ASP A 23 8.53 -0.38 21.03
N PHE A 24 7.40 -0.99 20.62
CA PHE A 24 6.42 -0.33 19.79
C PHE A 24 5.70 0.79 20.55
N ASN A 25 5.89 2.03 20.09
CA ASN A 25 5.25 3.20 20.65
C ASN A 25 4.01 3.59 19.86
N ILE A 26 2.83 3.22 20.38
CA ILE A 26 1.53 3.46 19.76
C ILE A 26 1.30 4.96 19.51
N GLU A 27 1.62 5.82 20.48
CA GLU A 27 1.35 7.25 20.39
C GLU A 27 2.22 7.93 19.31
N LYS A 28 3.50 7.53 19.20
CA LYS A 28 4.38 8.01 18.12
C LYS A 28 3.87 7.62 16.75
N TRP A 29 3.42 6.39 16.58
CA TRP A 29 2.85 5.96 15.31
C TRP A 29 1.52 6.65 15.02
N ASN A 30 0.68 6.82 16.05
CA ASN A 30 -0.60 7.48 15.87
C ASN A 30 -0.47 8.98 15.60
N SER A 31 0.58 9.64 16.08
CA SER A 31 0.81 11.05 15.74
C SER A 31 1.06 11.31 14.26
N ILE A 32 1.35 10.25 13.48
CA ILE A 32 1.53 10.32 12.03
C ILE A 32 0.19 10.13 11.29
N PHE A 33 -0.69 9.27 11.81
CA PHE A 33 -1.92 8.85 11.12
C PHE A 33 -3.21 9.43 11.73
N GLU A 34 -3.13 10.00 12.94
CA GLU A 34 -4.18 10.75 13.65
C GLU A 34 -5.51 9.99 13.76
N LEU A 35 -5.46 8.72 14.18
CA LEU A 35 -6.66 7.88 14.35
C LEU A 35 -7.28 8.09 15.73
N PRO A 36 -8.62 8.05 15.86
CA PRO A 36 -9.33 8.05 17.13
C PRO A 36 -9.22 6.67 17.79
N LEU A 37 -8.05 6.38 18.40
CA LEU A 37 -7.71 5.03 18.87
C LEU A 37 -8.66 4.46 19.92
N ASP A 38 -9.39 5.28 20.63
CA ASP A 38 -10.29 4.86 21.70
C ASP A 38 -11.72 4.58 21.19
N GLU A 39 -11.97 4.79 19.90
CA GLU A 39 -13.23 4.43 19.24
C GLU A 39 -13.20 3.00 18.68
N PRO A 40 -14.37 2.32 18.60
CA PRO A 40 -14.47 1.01 17.96
C PRO A 40 -14.05 1.05 16.48
N VAL A 41 -13.23 0.09 16.07
CA VAL A 41 -12.73 0.03 14.66
C VAL A 41 -13.87 -0.13 13.65
N GLU A 42 -15.00 -0.68 14.04
CA GLU A 42 -16.17 -0.81 13.16
C GLU A 42 -16.72 0.55 12.70
N THR A 43 -16.54 1.62 13.49
CA THR A 43 -16.95 2.99 13.14
C THR A 43 -15.98 3.69 12.18
N TYR A 44 -14.77 3.12 11.99
CA TYR A 44 -13.75 3.70 11.14
C TYR A 44 -14.15 3.67 9.65
N SER A 45 -13.82 4.74 8.94
CA SER A 45 -13.86 4.74 7.48
C SER A 45 -12.91 3.69 6.88
N SER A 46 -13.06 3.39 5.60
CA SER A 46 -12.17 2.46 4.90
C SER A 46 -10.71 2.93 4.94
N GLY A 47 -10.47 4.24 4.81
CA GLY A 47 -9.15 4.86 4.92
C GLY A 47 -8.57 4.72 6.33
N MET A 48 -9.35 5.01 7.37
CA MET A 48 -8.93 4.86 8.76
C MET A 48 -8.57 3.40 9.10
N LYS A 49 -9.35 2.44 8.61
CA LYS A 49 -9.04 1.01 8.75
C LYS A 49 -7.72 0.63 8.10
N LYS A 50 -7.42 1.20 6.91
CA LYS A 50 -6.14 1.00 6.24
C LYS A 50 -4.98 1.63 7.01
N LYS A 51 -5.14 2.86 7.50
CA LYS A 51 -4.14 3.52 8.36
C LYS A 51 -3.81 2.64 9.59
N LEU A 52 -4.83 2.14 10.27
CA LEU A 52 -4.67 1.28 11.44
C LEU A 52 -3.92 -0.03 11.09
N ALA A 53 -4.32 -0.68 9.99
CA ALA A 53 -3.65 -1.89 9.51
C ALA A 53 -2.19 -1.63 9.13
N ALA A 54 -1.90 -0.49 8.48
CA ALA A 54 -0.54 -0.08 8.12
C ALA A 54 0.34 0.12 9.37
N ILE A 55 -0.16 0.82 10.41
CA ILE A 55 0.55 0.93 11.70
C ILE A 55 0.87 -0.47 12.23
N GLY A 56 -0.10 -1.38 12.23
CA GLY A 56 0.07 -2.73 12.73
C GLY A 56 1.15 -3.51 11.96
N VAL A 57 1.17 -3.41 10.64
CA VAL A 57 2.17 -4.08 9.79
C VAL A 57 3.57 -3.50 10.03
N PHE A 58 3.69 -2.19 10.05
CA PHE A 58 4.99 -1.53 10.24
C PHE A 58 5.55 -1.73 11.66
N ALA A 59 4.68 -1.76 12.66
CA ALA A 59 5.06 -2.03 14.05
C ALA A 59 5.72 -3.41 14.26
N LEU A 60 5.39 -4.38 13.42
CA LEU A 60 5.97 -5.72 13.48
C LEU A 60 7.44 -5.77 13.03
N GLU A 61 7.93 -4.72 12.39
CA GLU A 61 9.33 -4.56 11.91
C GLU A 61 9.90 -5.77 11.16
N ARG A 62 9.06 -6.52 10.48
CA ARG A 62 9.48 -7.73 9.75
C ARG A 62 10.47 -7.38 8.63
N PRO A 63 11.38 -8.30 8.29
CA PRO A 63 12.35 -8.09 7.20
C PRO A 63 11.67 -8.06 5.82
N LEU A 64 10.52 -8.72 5.66
CA LEU A 64 9.71 -8.75 4.45
C LEU A 64 8.32 -8.20 4.74
N LEU A 65 7.88 -7.25 3.93
CA LEU A 65 6.53 -6.66 3.96
C LEU A 65 5.82 -6.96 2.63
N LEU A 66 4.58 -7.43 2.75
CA LEU A 66 3.67 -7.63 1.61
C LEU A 66 2.50 -6.64 1.75
N LEU A 67 2.37 -5.73 0.81
CA LEU A 67 1.39 -4.65 0.82
C LEU A 67 0.50 -4.73 -0.42
N ASP A 68 -0.76 -5.09 -0.23
CA ASP A 68 -1.73 -5.19 -1.32
C ASP A 68 -2.55 -3.89 -1.43
N GLU A 69 -2.35 -3.16 -2.55
CA GLU A 69 -2.99 -1.87 -2.84
C GLU A 69 -2.97 -0.89 -1.64
N PRO A 70 -1.79 -0.62 -1.05
CA PRO A 70 -1.71 0.13 0.21
C PRO A 70 -2.18 1.59 0.09
N PHE A 71 -2.15 2.17 -1.11
CA PHE A 71 -2.47 3.57 -1.37
C PHE A 71 -3.94 3.83 -1.70
N ASN A 72 -4.73 2.79 -1.96
CA ASN A 72 -6.14 2.95 -2.32
C ASN A 72 -7.00 3.50 -1.18
N ASN A 73 -7.92 4.40 -1.50
CA ASN A 73 -8.85 5.04 -0.55
C ASN A 73 -8.17 5.83 0.58
N LEU A 74 -6.96 6.31 0.36
CA LEU A 74 -6.27 7.24 1.22
C LEU A 74 -6.27 8.63 0.58
N ASP A 75 -6.31 9.67 1.40
CA ASP A 75 -6.09 11.04 0.96
C ASP A 75 -4.64 11.29 0.52
N MET A 76 -4.42 12.42 -0.16
CA MET A 76 -3.10 12.75 -0.72
C MET A 76 -2.02 12.84 0.37
N GLU A 77 -2.32 13.44 1.51
CA GLU A 77 -1.38 13.62 2.61
C GLU A 77 -0.98 12.26 3.20
N THR A 78 -1.95 11.40 3.47
CA THR A 78 -1.71 10.04 3.96
C THR A 78 -0.89 9.21 2.96
N ASN A 79 -1.15 9.37 1.65
CA ASN A 79 -0.36 8.71 0.61
C ASN A 79 1.11 9.15 0.64
N GLN A 80 1.38 10.46 0.83
CA GLN A 80 2.75 10.97 0.96
C GLN A 80 3.44 10.44 2.22
N VAL A 81 2.72 10.40 3.34
CA VAL A 81 3.21 9.82 4.60
C VAL A 81 3.58 8.36 4.40
N LEU A 82 2.67 7.57 3.83
CA LEU A 82 2.89 6.15 3.57
C LEU A 82 4.08 5.90 2.64
N ASN A 83 4.22 6.70 1.57
CA ASN A 83 5.39 6.67 0.70
C ASN A 83 6.70 6.88 1.47
N ASN A 84 6.73 7.88 2.37
CA ASN A 84 7.92 8.16 3.17
C ASN A 84 8.22 7.02 4.14
N VAL A 85 7.21 6.43 4.78
CA VAL A 85 7.39 5.26 5.65
C VAL A 85 7.99 4.10 4.87
N ILE A 86 7.47 3.78 3.67
CA ILE A 86 7.98 2.72 2.81
C ILE A 86 9.44 2.98 2.43
N LYS A 87 9.81 4.21 2.04
CA LYS A 87 11.19 4.59 1.72
C LYS A 87 12.13 4.39 2.91
N GLN A 88 11.72 4.81 4.11
CA GLN A 88 12.50 4.61 5.33
C GLN A 88 12.72 3.13 5.66
N PHE A 89 11.70 2.28 5.47
CA PHE A 89 11.85 0.83 5.66
C PHE A 89 12.81 0.21 4.63
N LYS A 90 12.75 0.68 3.39
CA LYS A 90 13.67 0.26 2.32
C LYS A 90 15.11 0.67 2.63
N GLU A 91 15.35 1.90 3.08
CA GLU A 91 16.67 2.39 3.52
C GLU A 91 17.24 1.58 4.70
N LYS A 92 16.36 1.03 5.55
CA LYS A 92 16.75 0.09 6.62
C LYS A 92 16.99 -1.33 6.12
N GLY A 93 17.03 -1.57 4.81
CA GLY A 93 17.32 -2.87 4.19
C GLY A 93 16.16 -3.87 4.24
N LYS A 94 14.93 -3.43 4.47
CA LYS A 94 13.76 -4.30 4.40
C LYS A 94 13.35 -4.57 2.95
N ILE A 95 12.85 -5.77 2.69
CA ILE A 95 12.26 -6.15 1.40
C ILE A 95 10.78 -5.80 1.43
N ILE A 96 10.31 -5.07 0.42
CA ILE A 96 8.91 -4.65 0.33
C ILE A 96 8.37 -5.07 -1.03
N ILE A 97 7.34 -5.91 -1.02
CA ILE A 97 6.57 -6.25 -2.22
C ILE A 97 5.21 -5.58 -2.08
N LEU A 98 4.88 -4.75 -3.05
CA LEU A 98 3.59 -4.08 -3.07
C LEU A 98 2.90 -4.22 -4.42
N THR A 99 1.56 -4.21 -4.40
CA THR A 99 0.74 -4.10 -5.60
C THR A 99 0.17 -2.69 -5.70
N SER A 100 0.05 -2.17 -6.91
CA SER A 100 -0.70 -0.95 -7.18
C SER A 100 -1.08 -0.89 -8.66
N HIS A 101 -2.21 -0.23 -8.94
CA HIS A 101 -2.60 0.16 -10.29
C HIS A 101 -2.25 1.63 -10.61
N ILE A 102 -1.62 2.34 -9.68
CA ILE A 102 -1.19 3.74 -9.82
C ILE A 102 0.30 3.75 -10.18
N LEU A 103 0.58 3.94 -11.47
CA LEU A 103 1.94 3.84 -12.01
C LEU A 103 2.90 4.86 -11.38
N GLU A 104 2.45 6.10 -11.18
CA GLU A 104 3.25 7.19 -10.60
C GLU A 104 3.76 6.84 -9.20
N THR A 105 2.94 6.14 -8.43
CA THR A 105 3.34 5.67 -7.10
C THR A 105 4.44 4.63 -7.20
N LEU A 106 4.29 3.64 -8.09
CA LEU A 106 5.27 2.57 -8.26
C LEU A 106 6.62 3.12 -8.75
N THR A 107 6.61 3.97 -9.76
CA THR A 107 7.84 4.56 -10.31
C THR A 107 8.59 5.46 -9.32
N GLY A 108 7.88 5.99 -8.33
CA GLY A 108 8.45 6.87 -7.29
C GLY A 108 9.14 6.14 -6.12
N ILE A 109 8.89 4.83 -5.93
CA ILE A 109 9.37 4.09 -4.74
C ILE A 109 10.00 2.73 -5.02
N CYS A 110 9.63 2.06 -6.13
CA CYS A 110 10.10 0.72 -6.43
C CYS A 110 11.50 0.74 -7.08
N ASP A 111 12.27 -0.33 -6.85
CA ASP A 111 13.53 -0.59 -7.55
C ASP A 111 13.29 -1.38 -8.83
N GLU A 112 12.22 -2.15 -8.88
CA GLU A 112 11.76 -2.86 -10.06
C GLU A 112 10.22 -2.97 -10.06
N ILE A 113 9.62 -2.98 -11.23
CA ILE A 113 8.18 -3.12 -11.43
C ILE A 113 7.91 -4.35 -12.27
N HIS A 114 7.13 -5.28 -11.70
CA HIS A 114 6.72 -6.50 -12.37
C HIS A 114 5.31 -6.34 -12.94
N TYR A 115 5.19 -6.40 -14.27
CA TYR A 115 3.90 -6.35 -14.92
C TYR A 115 3.27 -7.75 -14.95
N LEU A 116 2.16 -7.88 -14.21
CA LEU A 116 1.39 -9.12 -14.12
C LEU A 116 0.25 -9.11 -15.12
N ASN A 117 0.20 -10.08 -16.01
CA ASN A 117 -0.88 -10.31 -16.95
C ASN A 117 -1.21 -11.80 -17.02
N ASP A 118 -2.50 -12.15 -17.06
CA ASP A 118 -2.98 -13.54 -17.10
C ASP A 118 -2.28 -14.48 -16.11
N LYS A 119 -2.13 -14.01 -14.86
CA LYS A 119 -1.50 -14.73 -13.74
C LYS A 119 -0.01 -15.05 -13.95
N LYS A 120 0.65 -14.36 -14.86
CA LYS A 120 2.09 -14.50 -15.15
C LYS A 120 2.78 -13.15 -15.11
N ILE A 121 4.03 -13.13 -14.66
CA ILE A 121 4.89 -11.96 -14.83
C ILE A 121 5.30 -11.95 -16.31
N GLU A 122 4.78 -10.98 -17.04
CA GLU A 122 5.02 -10.86 -18.48
C GLU A 122 6.25 -10.00 -18.76
N LYS A 123 6.51 -9.02 -17.92
CA LYS A 123 7.62 -8.10 -18.08
C LYS A 123 8.09 -7.53 -16.74
N ILE A 124 9.40 -7.28 -16.66
CA ILE A 124 10.04 -6.59 -15.53
C ILE A 124 10.64 -5.30 -16.07
N PHE A 125 10.44 -4.20 -15.34
CA PHE A 125 10.98 -2.89 -15.66
C PHE A 125 11.89 -2.41 -14.54
N TYR A 126 13.01 -1.84 -14.90
CA TYR A 126 13.95 -1.17 -14.00
C TYR A 126 13.81 0.36 -14.09
N PRO A 127 14.38 1.15 -13.17
CA PRO A 127 14.19 2.59 -13.10
C PRO A 127 14.47 3.35 -14.40
N ASP A 128 15.46 2.94 -15.17
CA ASP A 128 15.81 3.51 -16.50
C ASP A 128 14.75 3.21 -17.58
N GLN A 129 13.85 2.26 -17.33
CA GLN A 129 12.80 1.79 -18.25
C GLN A 129 11.39 2.25 -17.84
N TYR A 130 11.22 2.96 -16.74
CA TYR A 130 9.89 3.30 -16.23
C TYR A 130 9.09 4.19 -17.18
N ASN A 131 9.74 5.04 -17.95
CA ASN A 131 9.13 5.85 -19.01
C ASN A 131 8.51 5.00 -20.13
N LEU A 132 8.95 3.75 -20.29
CA LEU A 132 8.44 2.84 -21.32
C LEU A 132 7.19 2.07 -20.89
N ILE A 133 6.83 2.06 -19.60
CA ILE A 133 5.70 1.29 -19.08
C ILE A 133 4.40 1.77 -19.72
N GLN A 134 4.17 3.08 -19.76
CA GLN A 134 2.97 3.68 -20.34
C GLN A 134 2.74 3.16 -21.78
N SER A 135 3.70 3.37 -22.66
CA SER A 135 3.59 3.04 -24.07
C SER A 135 3.60 1.53 -24.35
N SER A 136 4.40 0.76 -23.59
CA SER A 136 4.58 -0.67 -23.88
C SER A 136 3.47 -1.57 -23.33
N VAL A 137 2.74 -1.09 -22.29
CA VAL A 137 1.72 -1.90 -21.59
C VAL A 137 0.36 -1.24 -21.65
N ILE A 138 0.24 0.00 -21.18
CA ILE A 138 -1.06 0.66 -20.99
C ILE A 138 -1.65 1.05 -22.34
N ASP A 139 -0.88 1.72 -23.20
CA ASP A 139 -1.35 2.21 -24.49
C ASP A 139 -1.77 1.05 -25.41
N LYS A 140 -1.03 -0.05 -25.40
CA LYS A 140 -1.40 -1.24 -26.20
C LYS A 140 -2.74 -1.84 -25.76
N LYS A 141 -2.98 -1.97 -24.45
CA LYS A 141 -4.26 -2.46 -23.93
C LYS A 141 -5.41 -1.50 -24.23
N LEU A 142 -5.16 -0.20 -24.07
CA LEU A 142 -6.14 0.84 -24.35
C LEU A 142 -6.49 0.87 -25.83
N GLN A 143 -5.50 0.79 -26.72
CA GLN A 143 -5.70 0.79 -28.17
C GLN A 143 -6.59 -0.39 -28.60
N SER A 144 -6.32 -1.59 -28.11
CA SER A 144 -7.14 -2.77 -28.39
C SER A 144 -8.61 -2.58 -27.99
N LYS A 145 -8.86 -1.96 -26.83
CA LYS A 145 -10.23 -1.64 -26.37
C LYS A 145 -10.90 -0.57 -27.22
N ILE A 146 -10.16 0.47 -27.63
CA ILE A 146 -10.66 1.53 -28.50
C ILE A 146 -11.03 0.98 -29.87
N ASP A 147 -10.20 0.09 -30.42
CA ASP A 147 -10.49 -0.52 -31.71
C ASP A 147 -11.73 -1.43 -31.65
N THR A 148 -11.91 -2.15 -30.54
CA THR A 148 -13.15 -2.90 -30.29
C THR A 148 -14.36 -1.96 -30.18
N LEU A 149 -14.23 -0.84 -29.44
CA LEU A 149 -15.31 0.14 -29.27
C LEU A 149 -15.76 0.73 -30.61
N LYS A 150 -14.82 1.05 -31.51
CA LYS A 150 -15.13 1.53 -32.88
C LYS A 150 -15.89 0.55 -33.74
N GLN A 151 -15.84 -0.74 -33.41
CA GLN A 151 -16.60 -1.78 -34.14
C GLN A 151 -18.03 -1.94 -33.60
N ILE A 152 -18.30 -1.41 -32.39
CA ILE A 152 -19.61 -1.51 -31.72
C ILE A 152 -20.46 -0.27 -31.99
N ILE A 153 -19.81 0.90 -32.17
CA ILE A 153 -20.46 2.19 -32.46
C ILE A 153 -20.42 2.47 -33.96
#